data_754dde2719b3c8eb11c5afd65b14c57b
#
_entry.id   754dde2719b3c8eb11c5afd65b14c57b
#
_cell.length_a   1.000
_cell.length_b   1.000
_cell.length_c   1.000
_cell.angle_alpha   90.00
_cell.angle_beta   90.00
_cell.angle_gamma   90.00
#
_symmetry.space_group_name_H-M   'P 1'
#
loop_
_entity.id
_entity.type
_entity.pdbx_description
1 polymer ?
#
loop_
_entity_poly.entity_id
_entity_poly.type
_entity_poly.pdbx_seq_one_letter_code
_entity_poly.pdbx_strand_id
1 'polypeptide(L)'
;RQDPHGEAGVVAIFCGRLLEDKPVTIFGDGAQTRDYVYVGDVVRANVAAVTAAVTGPINIGTGIETSVNQLYGTLAAVANSDRPATYAPARPGEQSRSAIAAGRAERELGWRPQVPLEEGLRRTYEFFKQRVAQRP
;
A
#
# COMPACT_ATOMS: atom_id res chain seq x y z
N ARG A 1 2.04 5.09 11.67
CA ARG A 1 2.84 3.86 11.85
C ARG A 1 1.90 2.67 11.85
N GLN A 2 2.05 1.75 10.89
CA GLN A 2 1.31 0.49 10.91
C GLN A 2 2.07 -0.52 11.78
N ASP A 3 1.38 -1.11 12.74
CA ASP A 3 1.93 -2.20 13.56
C ASP A 3 1.70 -3.54 12.83
N PRO A 4 2.75 -4.28 12.47
CA PRO A 4 2.59 -5.57 11.77
C PRO A 4 1.94 -6.65 12.66
N HIS A 5 1.78 -6.40 13.96
CA HIS A 5 1.15 -7.31 14.92
C HIS A 5 -0.28 -6.90 15.33
N GLY A 6 -0.76 -5.75 14.87
CA GLY A 6 -2.10 -5.22 15.15
C GLY A 6 -3.00 -5.19 13.90
N GLU A 7 -3.90 -4.21 13.82
CA GLU A 7 -4.72 -3.91 12.63
C GLU A 7 -3.88 -3.25 11.52
N ALA A 8 -2.74 -3.84 11.20
CA ALA A 8 -1.86 -3.31 10.17
C ALA A 8 -2.46 -3.50 8.78
N GLY A 9 -2.21 -2.55 7.90
CA GLY A 9 -2.54 -2.72 6.49
C GLY A 9 -1.76 -3.88 5.86
N VAL A 10 -2.36 -4.47 4.82
CA VAL A 10 -1.86 -5.66 4.11
C VAL A 10 -0.38 -5.57 3.71
N VAL A 11 0.09 -4.39 3.28
CA VAL A 11 1.50 -4.17 2.89
C VAL A 11 2.45 -4.41 4.05
N ALA A 12 2.14 -3.88 5.25
CA ALA A 12 3.00 -4.06 6.42
C ALA A 12 3.05 -5.52 6.88
N ILE A 13 1.89 -6.22 6.83
CA ILE A 13 1.81 -7.65 7.15
C ILE A 13 2.66 -8.47 6.18
N PHE A 14 2.53 -8.22 4.87
CA PHE A 14 3.28 -8.95 3.85
C PHE A 14 4.78 -8.70 3.95
N CYS A 15 5.21 -7.44 4.13
CA CYS A 15 6.61 -7.11 4.37
C CYS A 15 7.17 -7.85 5.58
N GLY A 16 6.46 -7.85 6.70
CA GLY A 16 6.89 -8.54 7.91
C GLY A 16 7.04 -10.05 7.72
N ARG A 17 6.05 -10.68 7.07
CA ARG A 17 6.11 -12.11 6.77
C ARG A 17 7.26 -12.49 5.84
N LEU A 18 7.47 -11.72 4.77
CA LEU A 18 8.56 -11.96 3.82
C LEU A 18 9.93 -11.76 4.47
N LEU A 19 10.09 -10.77 5.36
CA LEU A 19 11.34 -10.56 6.09
C LEU A 19 11.66 -11.67 7.10
N GLU A 20 10.63 -12.33 7.64
CA GLU A 20 10.78 -13.46 8.56
C GLU A 20 10.79 -14.81 7.84
N ASP A 21 10.82 -14.82 6.52
CA ASP A 21 10.68 -16.03 5.67
C ASP A 21 9.45 -16.89 6.04
N LYS A 22 8.36 -16.23 6.43
CA LYS A 22 7.08 -16.86 6.80
C LYS A 22 6.08 -16.82 5.63
N PRO A 23 5.19 -17.83 5.51
CA PRO A 23 4.16 -17.80 4.49
C PRO A 23 3.22 -16.61 4.67
N VAL A 24 2.87 -15.97 3.55
CA VAL A 24 1.85 -14.92 3.48
C VAL A 24 0.49 -15.58 3.24
N THR A 25 -0.52 -15.17 4.01
CA THR A 25 -1.90 -15.64 3.83
C THR A 25 -2.74 -14.55 3.19
N ILE A 26 -3.38 -14.88 2.08
CA ILE A 26 -4.37 -14.07 1.36
C ILE A 26 -5.75 -14.59 1.73
N PHE A 27 -6.65 -13.70 2.14
CA PHE A 27 -8.04 -14.05 2.45
C PHE A 27 -8.90 -13.91 1.18
N GLY A 28 -9.76 -14.89 0.91
CA GLY A 28 -10.49 -15.03 -0.34
C GLY A 28 -9.59 -15.52 -1.48
N ASP A 29 -9.94 -15.15 -2.70
CA ASP A 29 -9.19 -15.47 -3.92
C ASP A 29 -8.09 -14.46 -4.27
N GLY A 30 -7.96 -13.39 -3.49
CA GLY A 30 -7.00 -12.32 -3.71
C GLY A 30 -7.31 -11.38 -4.88
N ALA A 31 -8.51 -11.49 -5.46
CA ALA A 31 -8.97 -10.63 -6.55
C ALA A 31 -9.48 -9.25 -6.06
N GLN A 32 -9.76 -9.10 -4.76
CA GLN A 32 -10.17 -7.82 -4.19
C GLN A 32 -9.11 -6.75 -4.44
N THR A 33 -9.56 -5.55 -4.85
CA THR A 33 -8.67 -4.46 -5.26
C THR A 33 -8.66 -3.30 -4.26
N ARG A 34 -7.53 -2.60 -4.21
CA ARG A 34 -7.36 -1.33 -3.48
C ARG A 34 -6.51 -0.36 -4.32
N ASP A 35 -6.65 0.91 -3.99
CA ASP A 35 -5.78 1.96 -4.50
C ASP A 35 -4.64 2.19 -3.51
N TYR A 36 -3.43 1.82 -3.91
CA TYR A 36 -2.24 1.98 -3.09
C TYR A 36 -1.47 3.23 -3.51
N VAL A 37 -1.42 4.21 -2.63
CA VAL A 37 -0.66 5.45 -2.82
C VAL A 37 0.56 5.46 -1.90
N TYR A 38 1.71 5.88 -2.42
CA TYR A 38 2.93 5.97 -1.61
C TYR A 38 2.84 7.12 -0.60
N VAL A 39 3.31 6.88 0.63
CA VAL A 39 3.20 7.86 1.72
C VAL A 39 3.87 9.20 1.39
N GLY A 40 4.98 9.21 0.64
CA GLY A 40 5.62 10.45 0.20
C GLY A 40 4.75 11.29 -0.74
N ASP A 41 3.91 10.64 -1.55
CA ASP A 41 2.94 11.32 -2.40
C ASP A 41 1.82 11.95 -1.56
N VAL A 42 1.37 11.27 -0.50
CA VAL A 42 0.41 11.82 0.47
C VAL A 42 1.00 13.01 1.21
N VAL A 43 2.27 12.93 1.62
CA VAL A 43 2.98 14.05 2.26
C VAL A 43 3.01 15.27 1.33
N ARG A 44 3.34 15.09 0.04
CA ARG A 44 3.32 16.20 -0.93
C ARG A 44 1.94 16.82 -1.09
N ALA A 45 0.88 16.01 -1.06
CA ALA A 45 -0.50 16.51 -1.10
C ALA A 45 -0.82 17.38 0.13
N ASN A 46 -0.44 16.92 1.33
CA ASN A 46 -0.63 17.68 2.56
C ASN A 46 0.14 19.00 2.54
N VAL A 47 1.39 18.99 2.10
CA VAL A 47 2.19 20.23 1.98
C VAL A 47 1.55 21.21 0.98
N ALA A 48 1.09 20.72 -0.18
CA ALA A 48 0.40 21.56 -1.16
C ALA A 48 -0.89 22.16 -0.59
N ALA A 49 -1.65 21.38 0.19
CA ALA A 49 -2.90 21.85 0.80
C ALA A 49 -2.70 22.94 1.85
N VAL A 50 -1.55 23.01 2.53
CA VAL A 50 -1.25 24.06 3.54
C VAL A 50 -1.24 25.46 2.93
N THR A 51 -0.76 25.58 1.69
CA THR A 51 -0.63 26.88 1.00
C THR A 51 -1.75 27.15 -0.01
N ALA A 52 -2.58 26.15 -0.30
CA ALA A 52 -3.67 26.30 -1.25
C ALA A 52 -4.89 26.99 -0.62
N ALA A 53 -5.52 27.90 -1.38
CA ALA A 53 -6.76 28.57 -0.97
C ALA A 53 -7.98 27.68 -1.28
N VAL A 54 -7.95 26.42 -0.83
CA VAL A 54 -9.03 25.44 -1.07
C VAL A 54 -9.66 25.00 0.23
N THR A 55 -10.96 24.67 0.19
CA THR A 55 -11.73 24.21 1.35
C THR A 55 -12.43 22.89 1.04
N GLY A 56 -12.73 22.13 2.10
CA GLY A 56 -13.43 20.86 2.00
C GLY A 56 -12.52 19.67 1.67
N PRO A 57 -13.08 18.46 1.59
CA PRO A 57 -12.32 17.23 1.41
C PRO A 57 -11.74 17.12 -0.01
N ILE A 58 -10.49 16.68 -0.10
CA ILE A 58 -9.81 16.39 -1.36
C ILE A 58 -9.31 14.93 -1.31
N ASN A 59 -9.76 14.12 -2.25
CA ASN A 59 -9.31 12.76 -2.37
C ASN A 59 -7.87 12.69 -2.88
N ILE A 60 -7.06 11.85 -2.22
CA ILE A 60 -5.68 11.56 -2.61
C ILE A 60 -5.56 10.06 -2.88
N GLY A 61 -5.28 9.71 -4.12
CA GLY A 61 -5.16 8.33 -4.59
C GLY A 61 -4.55 8.29 -5.99
N THR A 62 -4.32 7.10 -6.51
CA THR A 62 -3.74 6.90 -7.84
C THR A 62 -4.79 6.70 -8.92
N GLY A 63 -6.01 6.32 -8.54
CA GLY A 63 -7.06 5.89 -9.45
C GLY A 63 -6.82 4.48 -10.03
N ILE A 64 -5.77 3.79 -9.59
CA ILE A 64 -5.39 2.47 -10.11
C ILE A 64 -5.81 1.40 -9.12
N GLU A 65 -6.62 0.45 -9.60
CA GLU A 65 -6.97 -0.73 -8.85
C GLU A 65 -5.86 -1.77 -8.92
N THR A 66 -5.37 -2.19 -7.75
CA THR A 66 -4.38 -3.26 -7.65
C THR A 66 -4.96 -4.39 -6.80
N SER A 67 -5.00 -5.61 -7.30
CA SER A 67 -5.46 -6.77 -6.55
C SER A 67 -4.44 -7.18 -5.47
N VAL A 68 -4.92 -7.90 -4.45
CA VAL A 68 -4.03 -8.45 -3.41
C VAL A 68 -3.03 -9.44 -4.00
N ASN A 69 -3.43 -10.20 -5.02
CA ASN A 69 -2.51 -11.10 -5.74
C ASN A 69 -1.39 -10.32 -6.46
N GLN A 70 -1.73 -9.23 -7.17
CA GLN A 70 -0.73 -8.36 -7.81
C GLN A 70 0.20 -7.71 -6.78
N LEU A 71 -0.37 -7.21 -5.68
CA LEU A 71 0.41 -6.64 -4.58
C LEU A 71 1.42 -7.65 -4.02
N TYR A 72 0.96 -8.89 -3.76
CA TYR A 72 1.83 -9.95 -3.25
C TYR A 72 2.93 -10.29 -4.26
N GLY A 73 2.59 -10.51 -5.53
CA GLY A 73 3.57 -10.83 -6.58
C GLY A 73 4.66 -9.77 -6.70
N THR A 74 4.29 -8.47 -6.65
CA THR A 74 5.25 -7.37 -6.68
C THR A 74 6.14 -7.36 -5.43
N LEU A 75 5.58 -7.56 -4.24
CA LEU A 75 6.36 -7.62 -3.00
C LEU A 75 7.27 -8.84 -2.93
N ALA A 76 6.82 -10.00 -3.39
CA ALA A 76 7.64 -11.21 -3.46
C ALA A 76 8.85 -11.01 -4.38
N ALA A 77 8.65 -10.38 -5.55
CA ALA A 77 9.75 -10.01 -6.44
C ALA A 77 10.74 -9.03 -5.78
N VAL A 78 10.24 -7.99 -5.10
CA VAL A 78 11.08 -7.04 -4.35
C VAL A 78 11.87 -7.72 -3.24
N ALA A 79 11.26 -8.70 -2.55
CA ALA A 79 11.90 -9.46 -1.49
C ALA A 79 12.83 -10.58 -2.00
N ASN A 80 12.87 -10.79 -3.31
CA ASN A 80 13.57 -11.92 -3.95
C ASN A 80 13.11 -13.29 -3.41
N SER A 81 11.80 -13.43 -3.19
CA SER A 81 11.15 -14.62 -2.64
C SER A 81 10.33 -15.34 -3.73
N ASP A 82 10.53 -16.63 -3.87
CA ASP A 82 9.77 -17.53 -4.75
C ASP A 82 8.64 -18.27 -4.01
N ARG A 83 8.49 -17.99 -2.71
CA ARG A 83 7.49 -18.64 -1.87
C ARG A 83 6.07 -18.28 -2.34
N PRO A 84 5.17 -19.24 -2.59
CA PRO A 84 3.79 -18.97 -2.95
C PRO A 84 3.00 -18.43 -1.74
N ALA A 85 1.99 -17.59 -2.02
CA ALA A 85 1.01 -17.24 -1.00
C ALA A 85 0.13 -18.45 -0.66
N THR A 86 -0.35 -18.51 0.57
CA THR A 86 -1.41 -19.41 0.99
C THR A 86 -2.75 -18.68 0.99
N TYR A 87 -3.85 -19.41 0.82
CA TYR A 87 -5.18 -18.82 0.76
C TYR A 87 -6.05 -19.34 1.91
N ALA A 88 -6.87 -18.44 2.47
CA ALA A 88 -7.81 -18.75 3.55
C ALA A 88 -9.21 -18.23 3.17
N PRO A 89 -10.28 -18.66 3.83
CA PRO A 89 -11.63 -18.17 3.56
C PRO A 89 -11.72 -16.65 3.59
N ALA A 90 -12.54 -16.08 2.68
CA ALA A 90 -12.76 -14.64 2.61
C ALA A 90 -13.33 -14.10 3.94
N ARG A 91 -12.96 -12.86 4.27
CA ARG A 91 -13.50 -12.18 5.46
C ARG A 91 -14.90 -11.62 5.14
N PRO A 92 -15.91 -11.87 5.98
CA PRO A 92 -17.22 -11.28 5.78
C PRO A 92 -17.17 -9.76 5.75
N GLY A 93 -17.89 -9.13 4.79
CA GLY A 93 -17.98 -7.67 4.68
C GLY A 93 -16.77 -6.98 4.06
N GLU A 94 -15.79 -7.72 3.56
CA GLU A 94 -14.66 -7.11 2.87
C GLU A 94 -15.10 -6.48 1.54
N GLN A 95 -14.68 -5.22 1.32
CA GLN A 95 -14.96 -4.51 0.08
C GLN A 95 -14.21 -5.16 -1.09
N SER A 96 -14.93 -5.52 -2.16
CA SER A 96 -14.36 -6.20 -3.33
C SER A 96 -13.49 -5.26 -4.19
N ARG A 97 -13.92 -4.02 -4.40
CA ARG A 97 -13.21 -3.05 -5.24
C ARG A 97 -13.12 -1.68 -4.59
N SER A 98 -11.96 -1.03 -4.73
CA SER A 98 -11.76 0.35 -4.27
C SER A 98 -10.68 1.04 -5.09
N ALA A 99 -11.05 2.18 -5.69
CA ALA A 99 -10.13 3.14 -6.29
C ALA A 99 -10.61 4.56 -5.98
N ILE A 100 -9.69 5.51 -5.96
CA ILE A 100 -9.97 6.88 -5.53
C ILE A 100 -9.70 7.84 -6.68
N ALA A 101 -10.74 8.54 -7.14
CA ALA A 101 -10.58 9.58 -8.14
C ALA A 101 -9.94 10.84 -7.53
N ALA A 102 -8.74 11.18 -7.95
CA ALA A 102 -7.95 12.31 -7.44
C ALA A 102 -7.99 13.56 -8.35
N GLY A 103 -8.93 13.65 -9.28
CA GLY A 103 -9.01 14.76 -10.25
C GLY A 103 -9.15 16.15 -9.60
N ARG A 104 -9.76 16.25 -8.42
CA ARG A 104 -9.83 17.50 -7.66
C ARG A 104 -8.45 17.91 -7.13
N ALA A 105 -7.66 16.94 -6.63
CA ALA A 105 -6.29 17.21 -6.16
C ALA A 105 -5.42 17.75 -7.29
N GLU A 106 -5.55 17.22 -8.50
CA GLU A 106 -4.83 17.71 -9.66
C GLU A 106 -5.18 19.16 -9.99
N ARG A 107 -6.48 19.47 -10.08
CA ARG A 107 -6.94 20.81 -10.48
C ARG A 107 -6.66 21.88 -9.43
N GLU A 108 -6.83 21.56 -8.15
CA GLU A 108 -6.82 22.57 -7.07
C GLU A 108 -5.49 22.62 -6.31
N LEU A 109 -4.73 21.52 -6.28
CA LEU A 109 -3.43 21.44 -5.62
C LEU A 109 -2.26 21.26 -6.59
N GLY A 110 -2.52 21.08 -7.89
CA GLY A 110 -1.48 20.67 -8.86
C GLY A 110 -0.83 19.34 -8.50
N TRP A 111 -1.55 18.50 -7.71
CA TRP A 111 -0.99 17.26 -7.20
C TRP A 111 -1.32 16.06 -8.09
N ARG A 112 -0.30 15.24 -8.33
CA ARG A 112 -0.42 13.91 -8.95
C ARG A 112 0.47 12.90 -8.21
N PRO A 113 0.11 11.60 -8.21
CA PRO A 113 1.00 10.56 -7.71
C PRO A 113 2.26 10.51 -8.60
N GLN A 114 3.43 10.38 -7.98
CA GLN A 114 4.71 10.36 -8.70
C GLN A 114 5.46 9.04 -8.52
N VAL A 115 5.13 8.29 -7.46
CA VAL A 115 5.83 7.05 -7.14
C VAL A 115 5.00 5.87 -7.62
N PRO A 116 5.47 5.10 -8.62
CA PRO A 116 4.82 3.88 -9.06
C PRO A 116 4.72 2.85 -7.92
N LEU A 117 3.75 1.93 -8.02
CA LEU A 117 3.50 0.90 -6.99
C LEU A 117 4.76 0.11 -6.63
N GLU A 118 5.47 -0.41 -7.62
CA GLU A 118 6.68 -1.22 -7.42
C GLU A 118 7.76 -0.46 -6.63
N GLU A 119 8.02 0.79 -7.01
CA GLU A 119 9.00 1.63 -6.33
C GLU A 119 8.54 1.98 -4.90
N GLY A 120 7.26 2.27 -4.70
CA GLY A 120 6.67 2.50 -3.38
C GLY A 120 6.80 1.28 -2.48
N LEU A 121 6.54 0.08 -3.02
CA LEU A 121 6.68 -1.19 -2.29
C LEU A 121 8.15 -1.49 -1.96
N ARG A 122 9.07 -1.26 -2.90
CA ARG A 122 10.51 -1.43 -2.67
C ARG A 122 10.99 -0.55 -1.52
N ARG A 123 10.66 0.74 -1.52
CA ARG A 123 11.02 1.67 -0.42
C ARG A 123 10.40 1.25 0.91
N THR A 124 9.17 0.77 0.89
CA THR A 124 8.47 0.32 2.09
C THR A 124 9.10 -0.96 2.65
N TYR A 125 9.46 -1.92 1.79
CA TYR A 125 10.14 -3.14 2.17
C TYR A 125 11.52 -2.85 2.80
N GLU A 126 12.32 -1.99 2.19
CA GLU A 126 13.62 -1.58 2.73
C GLU A 126 13.49 -0.86 4.08
N PHE A 127 12.47 -0.03 4.26
CA PHE A 127 12.19 0.58 5.56
C PHE A 127 11.92 -0.48 6.66
N PHE A 128 11.12 -1.50 6.38
CA PHE A 128 10.86 -2.59 7.33
C PHE A 128 12.13 -3.42 7.58
N LYS A 129 12.90 -3.72 6.56
CA LYS A 129 14.18 -4.44 6.65
C LYS A 129 15.17 -3.75 7.59
N GLN A 130 15.34 -2.45 7.44
CA GLN A 130 16.22 -1.66 8.33
C GLN A 130 15.73 -1.69 9.78
N ARG A 131 14.41 -1.63 10.01
CA ARG A 131 13.84 -1.69 11.36
C ARG A 131 13.99 -3.06 12.03
N VAL A 132 13.92 -4.15 11.27
CA VAL A 132 14.17 -5.49 11.78
C VAL A 132 15.65 -5.63 12.18
N ALA A 133 16.58 -5.13 11.36
CA ALA A 133 18.01 -5.15 11.66
C ALA A 133 18.43 -4.30 12.88
N GLN A 134 17.61 -3.32 13.27
CA GLN A 134 17.85 -2.44 14.43
C GLN A 134 17.15 -2.92 15.72
N ARG A 135 16.44 -4.04 15.69
CA ARG A 135 15.88 -4.62 16.92
C ARG A 135 17.03 -5.29 17.69
N PRO A 136 17.23 -4.92 18.98
CA PRO A 136 18.25 -5.54 19.84
C PRO A 136 17.98 -7.02 20.07
#